data_9b7188fe7a22798c7a387c193f015363
#
_entry.id   9b7188fe7a22798c7a387c193f015363
#
_cell.length_a   1.000
_cell.length_b   1.000
_cell.length_c   1.000
_cell.angle_alpha   90.00
_cell.angle_beta   90.00
_cell.angle_gamma   90.00
#
_symmetry.space_group_name_H-M   'P 1'
#
loop_
_entity.id
_entity.type
_entity.pdbx_description
1 polymer ?
#
loop_
_entity_poly.entity_id
_entity_poly.type
_entity_poly.pdbx_seq_one_letter_code
_entity_poly.pdbx_strand_id
1 'polypeptide(L)'
;TIWVKFPVVAGAADLLGANVVIWTTTPWTIPANRAIAYSKSIDYGLYEVTSAPEDNWAKTGEKLVLADALAESVMAAARVDGYERRADVDPSIVELCAHPFRGLDGADGYWDFDVPTLAADYVTDDAGTGFVHTAPGHGADDYNSFVNNREIFAAVGMTEVPHTVGEEGQYFDHVPLLAGKRVFDRKGKEG
;
A
#
# COMPACT_ATOMS: atom_id res chain seq x y z
N THR A 1 -11.68 -8.06 0.07
CA THR A 1 -10.21 -8.23 0.03
C THR A 1 -9.67 -7.75 -1.30
N ILE A 2 -8.62 -6.92 -1.28
CA ILE A 2 -7.97 -6.39 -2.49
C ILE A 2 -6.45 -6.39 -2.35
N TRP A 3 -5.75 -6.40 -3.47
CA TRP A 3 -4.32 -6.09 -3.60
C TRP A 3 -4.18 -4.70 -4.23
N VAL A 4 -3.27 -3.90 -3.68
CA VAL A 4 -3.07 -2.52 -4.12
C VAL A 4 -1.59 -2.28 -4.40
N LYS A 5 -1.30 -1.65 -5.53
CA LYS A 5 0.04 -1.25 -5.94
C LYS A 5 0.35 0.15 -5.45
N PHE A 6 1.56 0.31 -4.95
CA PHE A 6 2.15 1.58 -4.56
C PHE A 6 3.43 1.77 -5.39
N PRO A 7 3.41 2.60 -6.43
CA PRO A 7 4.58 2.84 -7.26
C PRO A 7 5.74 3.44 -6.47
N VAL A 8 6.94 2.87 -6.61
CA VAL A 8 8.15 3.39 -5.98
C VAL A 8 8.58 4.67 -6.71
N VAL A 9 8.70 5.78 -5.98
CA VAL A 9 9.06 7.10 -6.51
C VAL A 9 10.40 7.61 -5.99
N ALA A 10 10.91 7.04 -4.89
CA ALA A 10 12.27 7.31 -4.39
C ALA A 10 12.85 6.05 -3.75
N GLY A 11 14.19 5.93 -3.82
CA GLY A 11 14.96 4.79 -3.33
C GLY A 11 16.03 4.36 -4.33
N ALA A 12 16.42 3.10 -4.28
CA ALA A 12 17.41 2.57 -5.22
C ALA A 12 16.95 2.66 -6.67
N ALA A 13 17.86 2.98 -7.57
CA ALA A 13 17.55 3.31 -8.98
C ALA A 13 16.88 2.15 -9.74
N ASP A 14 17.19 0.91 -9.42
CA ASP A 14 16.62 -0.29 -10.02
C ASP A 14 15.19 -0.60 -9.55
N LEU A 15 14.77 0.03 -8.45
CA LEU A 15 13.41 -0.07 -7.91
C LEU A 15 12.47 1.04 -8.39
N LEU A 16 12.99 2.11 -8.98
CA LEU A 16 12.15 3.19 -9.48
C LEU A 16 11.18 2.68 -10.55
N GLY A 17 9.89 2.95 -10.36
CA GLY A 17 8.81 2.48 -11.23
C GLY A 17 8.37 1.03 -10.97
N ALA A 18 9.03 0.30 -10.06
CA ALA A 18 8.46 -0.94 -9.52
C ALA A 18 7.30 -0.60 -8.57
N ASN A 19 6.48 -1.58 -8.25
CA ASN A 19 5.37 -1.43 -7.34
C ASN A 19 5.57 -2.26 -6.07
N VAL A 20 5.50 -1.65 -4.91
CA VAL A 20 5.22 -2.36 -3.67
C VAL A 20 3.76 -2.77 -3.67
N VAL A 21 3.47 -4.01 -3.36
CA VAL A 21 2.09 -4.51 -3.31
C VAL A 21 1.69 -4.75 -1.86
N ILE A 22 0.55 -4.24 -1.47
CA ILE A 22 -0.09 -4.57 -0.18
C ILE A 22 -1.37 -5.38 -0.41
N TRP A 23 -1.79 -6.07 0.63
CA TRP A 23 -3.06 -6.78 0.68
C TRP A 23 -3.88 -6.26 1.86
N THR A 24 -5.18 -6.05 1.64
CA THR A 24 -6.07 -5.60 2.71
C THR A 24 -7.47 -6.22 2.62
N THR A 25 -8.05 -6.48 3.77
CA THR A 25 -9.47 -6.86 3.92
C THR A 25 -10.38 -5.67 4.16
N THR A 26 -9.81 -4.48 4.39
CA THR A 26 -10.51 -3.24 4.71
C THR A 26 -10.18 -2.15 3.69
N PRO A 27 -10.61 -2.28 2.41
CA PRO A 27 -10.22 -1.35 1.34
C PRO A 27 -10.61 0.10 1.59
N TRP A 28 -11.61 0.32 2.41
CA TRP A 28 -12.08 1.66 2.79
C TRP A 28 -11.08 2.46 3.64
N THR A 29 -10.02 1.84 4.15
CA THR A 29 -8.94 2.53 4.88
C THR A 29 -7.84 3.07 3.95
N ILE A 30 -7.78 2.64 2.69
CA ILE A 30 -6.78 3.10 1.71
C ILE A 30 -6.74 4.63 1.56
N PRO A 31 -7.84 5.37 1.52
CA PRO A 31 -7.82 6.84 1.46
C PRO A 31 -7.05 7.51 2.60
N ALA A 32 -6.95 6.83 3.75
CA ALA A 32 -6.21 7.27 4.94
C ALA A 32 -4.79 6.70 5.04
N ASN A 33 -4.32 5.95 4.04
CA ASN A 33 -2.96 5.43 4.02
C ASN A 33 -1.92 6.55 4.14
N ARG A 34 -0.87 6.32 4.96
CA ARG A 34 0.22 7.28 5.15
C ARG A 34 1.60 6.63 5.20
N ALA A 35 1.69 5.31 5.25
CA ALA A 35 2.94 4.57 5.17
C ALA A 35 2.72 3.14 4.70
N ILE A 36 3.82 2.46 4.41
CA ILE A 36 3.88 1.02 4.15
C ILE A 36 4.88 0.42 5.13
N ALA A 37 4.43 -0.55 5.93
CA ALA A 37 5.29 -1.26 6.86
C ALA A 37 5.90 -2.50 6.19
N TYR A 38 7.16 -2.79 6.55
CA TYR A 38 7.89 -4.00 6.15
C TYR A 38 8.59 -4.63 7.37
N SER A 39 9.02 -5.88 7.26
CA SER A 39 9.83 -6.54 8.30
C SER A 39 11.29 -6.68 7.85
N LYS A 40 12.23 -6.43 8.75
CA LYS A 40 13.67 -6.67 8.52
C LYS A 40 14.06 -8.14 8.57
N SER A 41 13.16 -9.01 9.03
CA SER A 41 13.40 -10.45 9.17
C SER A 41 12.81 -11.28 8.02
N ILE A 42 12.22 -10.63 7.01
CA ILE A 42 11.62 -11.26 5.84
C ILE A 42 12.51 -11.01 4.63
N ASP A 43 12.67 -12.03 3.80
CA ASP A 43 13.36 -11.92 2.51
C ASP A 43 12.41 -11.39 1.45
N TYR A 44 12.85 -10.38 0.70
CA TYR A 44 12.07 -9.74 -0.37
C TYR A 44 12.79 -9.86 -1.71
N GLY A 45 12.00 -9.93 -2.76
CA GLY A 45 12.49 -9.96 -4.14
C GLY A 45 11.80 -8.96 -5.05
N LEU A 46 12.52 -8.58 -6.11
CA LEU A 46 11.98 -7.87 -7.25
C LEU A 46 11.53 -8.90 -8.29
N TYR A 47 10.26 -8.88 -8.62
CA TYR A 47 9.63 -9.82 -9.55
C TYR A 47 9.13 -9.08 -10.78
N GLU A 48 9.56 -9.52 -11.96
CA GLU A 48 9.05 -8.99 -13.23
C GLU A 48 8.00 -9.93 -13.80
N VAL A 49 6.85 -9.39 -14.15
CA VAL A 49 5.78 -10.09 -14.86
C VAL A 49 6.21 -10.28 -16.32
N THR A 50 6.45 -11.51 -16.72
CA THR A 50 6.87 -11.84 -18.09
C THR A 50 5.70 -12.17 -19.02
N SER A 51 4.57 -12.62 -18.46
CA SER A 51 3.34 -12.90 -19.21
C SER A 51 2.11 -12.75 -18.31
N ALA A 52 1.10 -12.06 -18.81
CA ALA A 52 -0.21 -11.92 -18.19
C ALA A 52 -1.28 -11.63 -19.24
N PRO A 53 -2.58 -11.95 -18.99
CA PRO A 53 -3.68 -11.58 -19.87
C PRO A 53 -3.73 -10.06 -20.13
N GLU A 54 -4.21 -9.63 -21.30
CA GLU A 54 -4.22 -8.22 -21.71
C GLU A 54 -4.96 -7.31 -20.72
N ASP A 55 -6.13 -7.74 -20.25
CA ASP A 55 -6.97 -7.00 -19.28
C ASP A 55 -6.68 -7.35 -17.80
N ASN A 56 -5.49 -7.87 -17.52
CA ASN A 56 -5.14 -8.26 -16.18
C ASN A 56 -4.75 -7.06 -15.30
N TRP A 57 -4.87 -7.22 -13.95
CA TRP A 57 -4.41 -6.26 -12.95
C TRP A 57 -2.89 -6.04 -13.02
N ALA A 58 -2.10 -7.12 -13.13
CA ALA A 58 -0.66 -7.05 -13.38
C ALA A 58 -0.40 -7.11 -14.90
N LYS A 59 0.46 -6.21 -15.39
CA LYS A 59 0.79 -6.11 -16.81
C LYS A 59 2.16 -6.71 -17.10
N THR A 60 2.32 -7.28 -18.30
CA THR A 60 3.64 -7.74 -18.77
C THR A 60 4.65 -6.60 -18.77
N GLY A 61 5.85 -6.85 -18.24
CA GLY A 61 6.92 -5.88 -18.05
C GLY A 61 6.83 -5.11 -16.73
N GLU A 62 5.76 -5.27 -15.97
CA GLU A 62 5.60 -4.65 -14.66
C GLU A 62 6.48 -5.35 -13.61
N LYS A 63 7.05 -4.57 -12.71
CA LYS A 63 7.88 -5.07 -11.62
C LYS A 63 7.16 -4.91 -10.29
N LEU A 64 7.14 -5.97 -9.50
CA LEU A 64 6.52 -6.04 -8.18
C LEU A 64 7.56 -6.36 -7.11
N VAL A 65 7.51 -5.67 -5.98
CA VAL A 65 8.31 -5.99 -4.78
C VAL A 65 7.41 -6.76 -3.82
N LEU A 66 7.81 -7.97 -3.46
CA LEU A 66 7.04 -8.92 -2.64
C LEU A 66 7.96 -9.66 -1.68
N ALA A 67 7.44 -10.15 -0.57
CA ALA A 67 8.11 -11.18 0.22
C ALA A 67 8.27 -12.45 -0.60
N ASP A 68 9.46 -13.06 -0.58
CA ASP A 68 9.77 -14.26 -1.38
C ASP A 68 8.84 -15.42 -1.06
N ALA A 69 8.51 -15.61 0.22
CA ALA A 69 7.61 -16.68 0.67
C ALA A 69 6.16 -16.53 0.12
N LEU A 70 5.75 -15.33 -0.25
CA LEU A 70 4.38 -15.02 -0.69
C LEU A 70 4.25 -14.75 -2.19
N ALA A 71 5.37 -14.63 -2.91
CA ALA A 71 5.38 -14.24 -4.32
C ALA A 71 4.52 -15.16 -5.20
N GLU A 72 4.64 -16.48 -5.04
CA GLU A 72 3.86 -17.45 -5.82
C GLU A 72 2.35 -17.27 -5.62
N SER A 73 1.91 -17.13 -4.37
CA SER A 73 0.50 -16.96 -4.03
C SER A 73 -0.08 -15.64 -4.55
N VAL A 74 0.71 -14.56 -4.50
CA VAL A 74 0.32 -13.24 -5.03
C VAL A 74 0.22 -13.29 -6.54
N MET A 75 1.20 -13.89 -7.23
CA MET A 75 1.18 -14.02 -8.70
C MET A 75 0.01 -14.88 -9.17
N ALA A 76 -0.29 -15.98 -8.47
CA ALA A 76 -1.45 -16.81 -8.75
C ALA A 76 -2.78 -16.05 -8.56
N ALA A 77 -2.92 -15.31 -7.45
CA ALA A 77 -4.10 -14.49 -7.19
C ALA A 77 -4.25 -13.35 -8.23
N ALA A 78 -3.15 -12.79 -8.69
CA ALA A 78 -3.09 -11.78 -9.75
C ALA A 78 -3.30 -12.36 -11.16
N ARG A 79 -3.45 -13.68 -11.31
CA ARG A 79 -3.61 -14.37 -12.60
C ARG A 79 -2.46 -14.03 -13.57
N VAL A 80 -1.23 -14.04 -13.07
CA VAL A 80 -0.02 -13.87 -13.85
C VAL A 80 0.38 -15.23 -14.43
N ASP A 81 0.55 -15.31 -15.76
CA ASP A 81 0.92 -16.55 -16.44
C ASP A 81 2.40 -16.87 -16.36
N GLY A 82 3.25 -15.85 -16.22
CA GLY A 82 4.70 -15.99 -16.10
C GLY A 82 5.33 -14.80 -15.38
N TYR A 83 6.33 -15.09 -14.55
CA TYR A 83 7.12 -14.07 -13.87
C TYR A 83 8.54 -14.58 -13.60
N GLU A 84 9.47 -13.66 -13.37
CA GLU A 84 10.84 -13.97 -13.01
C GLU A 84 11.28 -13.13 -11.82
N ARG A 85 11.96 -13.78 -10.86
CA ARG A 85 12.66 -13.09 -9.78
C ARG A 85 13.94 -12.46 -10.33
N ARG A 86 14.06 -11.15 -10.28
CA ARG A 86 15.17 -10.38 -10.87
C ARG A 86 16.30 -10.09 -9.89
N ALA A 87 15.97 -9.81 -8.63
CA ALA A 87 16.96 -9.43 -7.62
C ALA A 87 16.45 -9.66 -6.19
N ASP A 88 17.38 -9.72 -5.24
CA ASP A 88 17.10 -9.53 -3.83
C ASP A 88 16.78 -8.06 -3.58
N VAL A 89 15.84 -7.77 -2.67
CA VAL A 89 15.49 -6.42 -2.27
C VAL A 89 15.63 -6.28 -0.75
N ASP A 90 16.50 -5.36 -0.32
CA ASP A 90 16.42 -4.84 1.04
C ASP A 90 15.26 -3.82 1.07
N PRO A 91 14.16 -4.07 1.80
CA PRO A 91 13.03 -3.16 1.78
C PRO A 91 13.34 -1.77 2.34
N SER A 92 14.45 -1.61 3.08
CA SER A 92 14.90 -0.30 3.59
C SER A 92 15.37 0.66 2.50
N ILE A 93 15.71 0.16 1.30
CA ILE A 93 16.08 0.98 0.15
C ILE A 93 14.89 1.39 -0.73
N VAL A 94 13.69 0.92 -0.40
CA VAL A 94 12.42 1.49 -0.89
C VAL A 94 12.07 2.63 0.05
N GLU A 95 12.39 3.85 -0.32
CA GLU A 95 12.23 5.00 0.57
C GLU A 95 10.81 5.56 0.55
N LEU A 96 10.32 5.87 -0.66
CA LEU A 96 9.03 6.51 -0.87
C LEU A 96 8.26 5.84 -2.02
N CYS A 97 6.96 5.71 -1.81
CA CYS A 97 6.00 5.29 -2.83
C CYS A 97 5.00 6.40 -3.14
N ALA A 98 4.36 6.33 -4.30
CA ALA A 98 3.19 7.14 -4.59
C ALA A 98 1.96 6.52 -3.93
N HIS A 99 1.06 7.35 -3.39
CA HIS A 99 -0.26 6.90 -2.98
C HIS A 99 -1.04 6.36 -4.21
N PRO A 100 -1.81 5.25 -4.11
CA PRO A 100 -2.51 4.65 -5.26
C PRO A 100 -3.54 5.58 -5.90
N PHE A 101 -4.00 6.60 -5.19
CA PHE A 101 -4.92 7.62 -5.70
C PHE A 101 -4.22 8.91 -6.14
N ARG A 102 -2.88 8.95 -6.17
CA ARG A 102 -2.13 10.11 -6.68
C ARG A 102 -2.57 10.44 -8.10
N GLY A 103 -2.84 11.72 -8.37
CA GLY A 103 -3.27 12.21 -9.68
C GLY A 103 -4.67 11.78 -10.11
N LEU A 104 -5.50 11.29 -9.18
CA LEU A 104 -6.89 10.89 -9.50
C LEU A 104 -7.74 12.12 -9.85
N ASP A 105 -8.39 12.08 -11.01
CA ASP A 105 -9.26 13.15 -11.47
C ASP A 105 -10.37 13.47 -10.45
N GLY A 106 -10.55 14.75 -10.16
CA GLY A 106 -11.53 15.23 -9.18
C GLY A 106 -11.09 15.13 -7.72
N ALA A 107 -9.86 14.68 -7.46
CA ALA A 107 -9.29 14.68 -6.11
C ALA A 107 -8.50 15.95 -5.78
N ASP A 108 -8.26 16.84 -6.76
CA ASP A 108 -7.58 18.14 -6.61
C ASP A 108 -6.25 18.05 -5.83
N GLY A 109 -5.47 16.96 -6.06
CA GLY A 109 -4.19 16.74 -5.42
C GLY A 109 -4.25 16.24 -3.97
N TYR A 110 -5.41 15.88 -3.46
CA TYR A 110 -5.59 15.43 -2.07
C TYR A 110 -4.65 14.26 -1.70
N TRP A 111 -4.35 13.36 -2.64
CA TRP A 111 -3.44 12.23 -2.43
C TRP A 111 -2.07 12.41 -3.10
N ASP A 112 -1.68 13.62 -3.48
CA ASP A 112 -0.40 13.90 -4.15
C ASP A 112 0.77 14.07 -3.16
N PHE A 113 0.79 13.24 -2.13
CA PHE A 113 1.87 13.14 -1.16
C PHE A 113 2.67 11.85 -1.34
N ASP A 114 3.87 11.82 -0.78
CA ASP A 114 4.72 10.63 -0.75
C ASP A 114 4.38 9.76 0.46
N VAL A 115 4.39 8.44 0.22
CA VAL A 115 4.11 7.40 1.21
C VAL A 115 5.43 6.77 1.61
N PRO A 116 5.96 7.01 2.84
CA PRO A 116 7.20 6.43 3.29
C PRO A 116 7.05 4.94 3.62
N THR A 117 8.16 4.22 3.53
CA THR A 117 8.25 2.86 4.08
C THR A 117 8.86 2.90 5.48
N LEU A 118 8.47 1.98 6.34
CA LEU A 118 8.98 1.88 7.69
C LEU A 118 9.07 0.42 8.17
N ALA A 119 10.09 0.15 9.00
CA ALA A 119 10.26 -1.16 9.61
C ALA A 119 9.27 -1.37 10.76
N ALA A 120 8.62 -2.54 10.80
CA ALA A 120 7.70 -2.91 11.86
C ALA A 120 7.74 -4.42 12.15
N ASP A 121 7.75 -4.77 13.43
CA ASP A 121 7.90 -6.16 13.88
C ASP A 121 6.60 -6.99 13.72
N TYR A 122 5.46 -6.32 13.49
CA TYR A 122 4.17 -6.99 13.28
C TYR A 122 3.94 -7.49 11.84
N VAL A 123 4.83 -7.14 10.92
CA VAL A 123 4.73 -7.62 9.52
C VAL A 123 5.24 -9.05 9.45
N THR A 124 4.43 -9.95 8.87
CA THR A 124 4.72 -11.38 8.71
C THR A 124 4.69 -11.78 7.23
N ASP A 125 5.16 -12.99 6.92
CA ASP A 125 5.17 -13.59 5.59
C ASP A 125 4.33 -14.88 5.50
N ASP A 126 3.40 -15.05 6.41
CA ASP A 126 2.43 -16.17 6.42
C ASP A 126 1.15 -15.85 5.62
N ALA A 127 0.87 -14.57 5.37
CA ALA A 127 -0.26 -14.13 4.56
C ALA A 127 -0.01 -12.75 3.92
N GLY A 128 -0.71 -12.44 2.84
CA GLY A 128 -0.64 -11.14 2.18
C GLY A 128 0.50 -11.03 1.18
N THR A 129 1.39 -10.06 1.37
CA THR A 129 2.47 -9.71 0.41
C THR A 129 3.84 -9.49 1.07
N GLY A 130 3.90 -9.53 2.42
CA GLY A 130 5.07 -9.10 3.20
C GLY A 130 5.15 -7.60 3.42
N PHE A 131 4.16 -6.84 2.93
CA PHE A 131 3.99 -5.42 3.19
C PHE A 131 2.60 -5.13 3.73
N VAL A 132 2.52 -4.21 4.69
CA VAL A 132 1.25 -3.80 5.31
C VAL A 132 1.06 -2.31 5.13
N HIS A 133 -0.09 -1.90 4.59
CA HIS A 133 -0.42 -0.48 4.54
C HIS A 133 -0.76 0.04 5.93
N THR A 134 -0.32 1.26 6.23
CA THR A 134 -0.49 1.90 7.54
C THR A 134 -1.42 3.10 7.40
N ALA A 135 -2.55 3.05 8.11
CA ALA A 135 -3.53 4.13 8.20
C ALA A 135 -3.74 4.55 9.66
N PRO A 136 -2.97 5.53 10.18
CA PRO A 136 -2.89 5.86 11.61
C PRO A 136 -4.23 6.20 12.29
N GLY A 137 -5.23 6.61 11.53
CA GLY A 137 -6.58 6.88 12.01
C GLY A 137 -7.49 5.66 12.14
N HIS A 138 -7.03 4.45 11.74
CA HIS A 138 -7.88 3.26 11.60
C HIS A 138 -7.38 2.00 12.33
N GLY A 139 -6.25 2.07 13.04
CA GLY A 139 -5.70 0.94 13.76
C GLY A 139 -4.79 1.36 14.91
N ALA A 140 -4.79 0.60 16.01
CA ALA A 140 -3.94 0.88 17.16
C ALA A 140 -2.45 0.69 16.82
N ASP A 141 -2.10 -0.37 16.09
CA ASP A 141 -0.72 -0.62 15.65
C ASP A 141 -0.26 0.45 14.65
N ASP A 142 -1.14 0.88 13.75
CA ASP A 142 -0.87 1.95 12.79
C ASP A 142 -0.65 3.29 13.50
N TYR A 143 -1.46 3.59 14.51
CA TYR A 143 -1.28 4.78 15.35
C TYR A 143 0.04 4.73 16.12
N ASN A 144 0.37 3.59 16.72
CA ASN A 144 1.64 3.40 17.43
C ASN A 144 2.82 3.54 16.48
N SER A 145 2.72 3.01 15.26
CA SER A 145 3.73 3.20 14.20
C SER A 145 3.93 4.67 13.86
N PHE A 146 2.84 5.44 13.77
CA PHE A 146 2.93 6.90 13.56
C PHE A 146 3.62 7.61 14.73
N VAL A 147 3.26 7.30 15.97
CA VAL A 147 3.84 7.93 17.15
C VAL A 147 5.33 7.62 17.28
N ASN A 148 5.73 6.38 16.98
CA ASN A 148 7.11 5.91 17.12
C ASN A 148 8.02 6.38 15.96
N ASN A 149 7.46 6.78 14.83
CA ASN A 149 8.20 7.18 13.62
C ASN A 149 7.86 8.62 13.17
N ARG A 150 7.56 9.52 14.10
CA ARG A 150 7.12 10.91 13.81
C ARG A 150 8.05 11.66 12.88
N GLU A 151 9.36 11.42 12.94
CA GLU A 151 10.35 12.07 12.09
C GLU A 151 10.19 11.65 10.62
N ILE A 152 9.92 10.36 10.37
CA ILE A 152 9.68 9.83 9.01
C ILE A 152 8.42 10.47 8.42
N PHE A 153 7.34 10.53 9.20
CA PHE A 153 6.09 11.14 8.74
C PHE A 153 6.22 12.65 8.54
N ALA A 154 6.93 13.35 9.43
CA ALA A 154 7.18 14.79 9.30
C ALA A 154 8.01 15.12 8.06
N ALA A 155 8.95 14.26 7.66
CA ALA A 155 9.77 14.44 6.46
C ALA A 155 8.95 14.46 5.16
N VAL A 156 7.77 13.81 5.15
CA VAL A 156 6.81 13.85 4.03
C VAL A 156 5.63 14.80 4.27
N GLY A 157 5.78 15.73 5.23
CA GLY A 157 4.79 16.78 5.51
C GLY A 157 3.61 16.33 6.39
N MET A 158 3.67 15.14 6.98
CA MET A 158 2.58 14.62 7.81
C MET A 158 2.88 14.82 9.30
N THR A 159 2.18 15.74 9.93
CA THR A 159 2.34 16.09 11.35
C THR A 159 1.17 15.64 12.22
N GLU A 160 0.03 15.34 11.61
CA GLU A 160 -1.21 14.95 12.29
C GLU A 160 -1.79 13.66 11.70
N VAL A 161 -2.55 12.95 12.53
CA VAL A 161 -3.26 11.74 12.08
C VAL A 161 -4.45 12.14 11.20
N PRO A 162 -4.51 11.66 9.95
CA PRO A 162 -5.65 11.97 9.09
C PRO A 162 -6.85 11.09 9.47
N HIS A 163 -7.95 11.73 9.77
CA HIS A 163 -9.23 11.07 9.97
C HIS A 163 -10.06 11.21 8.68
N THR A 164 -10.37 10.10 8.02
CA THR A 164 -11.14 10.08 6.77
C THR A 164 -12.58 9.60 6.98
N VAL A 165 -12.83 8.80 8.02
CA VAL A 165 -14.14 8.21 8.32
C VAL A 165 -14.54 8.57 9.74
N GLY A 166 -15.77 9.03 9.92
CA GLY A 166 -16.37 9.38 11.22
C GLY A 166 -16.93 8.17 11.96
N GLU A 167 -17.38 8.39 13.20
CA GLU A 167 -17.92 7.35 14.10
C GLU A 167 -19.13 6.60 13.52
N GLU A 168 -19.87 7.23 12.61
CA GLU A 168 -21.03 6.62 11.93
C GLU A 168 -20.63 5.78 10.70
N GLY A 169 -19.34 5.59 10.44
CA GLY A 169 -18.84 4.87 9.26
C GLY A 169 -19.08 5.61 7.94
N GLN A 170 -19.07 6.94 7.97
CA GLN A 170 -19.21 7.79 6.80
C GLN A 170 -17.95 8.60 6.57
N TYR A 171 -17.52 8.71 5.30
CA TYR A 171 -16.40 9.58 4.95
C TYR A 171 -16.75 11.04 5.23
N PHE A 172 -15.80 11.78 5.80
CA PHE A 172 -15.93 13.21 6.02
C PHE A 172 -15.98 14.00 4.71
N ASP A 173 -16.55 15.20 4.75
CA ASP A 173 -16.76 16.06 3.57
C ASP A 173 -15.44 16.49 2.90
N HIS A 174 -14.33 16.49 3.65
CA HIS A 174 -13.01 16.84 3.12
C HIS A 174 -12.33 15.72 2.32
N VAL A 175 -12.91 14.50 2.29
CA VAL A 175 -12.35 13.37 1.52
C VAL A 175 -12.95 13.39 0.11
N PRO A 176 -12.19 13.83 -0.91
CA PRO A 176 -12.73 14.01 -2.24
C PRO A 176 -13.24 12.68 -2.83
N LEU A 177 -14.25 12.76 -3.69
CA LEU A 177 -14.89 11.63 -4.36
C LEU A 177 -15.61 10.63 -3.43
N LEU A 178 -15.30 10.65 -2.11
CA LEU A 178 -15.86 9.75 -1.11
C LEU A 178 -16.74 10.47 -0.08
N ALA A 179 -16.75 11.80 -0.07
CA ALA A 179 -17.53 12.61 0.85
C ALA A 179 -18.97 12.11 0.99
N GLY A 180 -19.40 11.86 2.23
CA GLY A 180 -20.75 11.39 2.53
C GLY A 180 -21.04 9.92 2.21
N LYS A 181 -20.14 9.21 1.52
CA LYS A 181 -20.32 7.77 1.28
C LYS A 181 -20.09 6.97 2.57
N ARG A 182 -20.82 5.87 2.73
CA ARG A 182 -20.70 4.98 3.87
C ARG A 182 -19.78 3.83 3.56
N VAL A 183 -18.95 3.45 4.54
CA VAL A 183 -18.07 2.27 4.49
C VAL A 183 -18.88 0.98 4.50
N PHE A 184 -19.98 0.97 5.27
CA PHE A 184 -20.91 -0.15 5.33
C PHE A 184 -22.33 0.35 4.99
N ASP A 185 -23.10 -0.52 4.35
CA ASP A 185 -24.51 -0.30 4.15
C ASP A 185 -25.28 -0.40 5.49
N ARG A 186 -26.59 -0.08 5.47
CA ARG A 186 -27.43 -0.19 6.67
C ARG A 186 -27.59 -1.61 7.22
N LYS A 187 -27.14 -2.62 6.48
CA LYS A 187 -27.16 -4.05 6.86
C LYS A 187 -25.79 -4.55 7.27
N GLY A 188 -24.77 -3.67 7.37
CA GLY A 188 -23.41 -4.01 7.76
C GLY A 188 -22.59 -4.69 6.66
N LYS A 189 -23.01 -4.60 5.39
CA LYS A 189 -22.20 -5.02 4.25
C LYS A 189 -21.37 -3.84 3.77
N GLU A 190 -20.16 -4.12 3.28
CA GLU A 190 -19.30 -3.13 2.64
C GLU A 190 -20.07 -2.40 1.53
N GLY A 191 -20.03 -1.06 1.58
CA GLY A 191 -20.77 -0.18 0.69
C GLY A 191 -20.09 0.04 -0.67
#